data_b5307308a2f668ad8c62aa506bdbeef4
#
_entry.id   b5307308a2f668ad8c62aa506bdbeef4
#
_cell.length_a   1.000
_cell.length_b   1.000
_cell.length_c   1.000
_cell.angle_alpha   90.00
_cell.angle_beta   90.00
_cell.angle_gamma   90.00
#
_symmetry.space_group_name_H-M   'P 1'
#
loop_
_entity.id
_entity.type
_entity.pdbx_description
1 polymer ?
#
loop_
_entity_poly.entity_id
_entity_poly.type
_entity_poly.pdbx_seq_one_letter_code
_entity_poly.pdbx_strand_id
1 'polypeptide(L)'
;MPDRHDLPAGFRWGVSTAAYQVEGAVDQDGRGPSIWDTFCERPGAVKDGDSGRTACDHYHRWPEDIALMRELGLDTYRFSLAWTRVQPTGRGPANPAGLDFYERLVDGLLEAGITPLPTLFHWDLPQALEDEGGWLHRDTAHRFAEYAVLAADRLGDRVPAWITLNEPFVHMVYGYALGIHAPGRALMLDALPAAHHQLLGHGLAAAELRSRGREVLIANNLTPVRPASADPADLAAADAYDALHNRLFTDPLLLGRYPDLSAYGVGPDLHGAVRDGDLALISWAGLDGLGVNYYNPTRIAAPTDSDPLLPFAEAPIEGVPHTHFGWPVVPEGLTELLLTLRERYGAALPPITVTENGCSTDATLDDTPRTHYLATHLDALARATAAGIDVRGYCTWSLLDNFEWAEGYSQRFGLVHVDFATQQRTPKASFGWYRDLISAHRACHSG
;
A
#
# COMPACT_ATOMS: atom_id res chain seq x y z
N MET A 1 -23.63 -13.02 10.55
CA MET A 1 -22.38 -13.29 9.84
C MET A 1 -22.70 -13.20 8.37
N PRO A 2 -21.83 -12.62 7.52
CA PRO A 2 -22.08 -12.58 6.08
C PRO A 2 -22.30 -13.98 5.57
N ASP A 3 -23.14 -14.13 4.55
CA ASP A 3 -23.23 -15.36 3.78
C ASP A 3 -21.88 -15.54 3.08
N ARG A 4 -20.99 -16.32 3.69
CA ARG A 4 -19.61 -16.58 3.27
C ARG A 4 -19.51 -17.29 1.92
N HIS A 5 -20.65 -17.60 1.31
CA HIS A 5 -20.81 -18.22 -0.01
C HIS A 5 -20.59 -17.25 -1.19
N ASP A 6 -20.52 -15.93 -0.92
CA ASP A 6 -20.48 -14.92 -1.97
C ASP A 6 -19.05 -14.58 -2.48
N LEU A 7 -18.01 -15.15 -1.84
CA LEU A 7 -16.62 -15.03 -2.34
C LEU A 7 -16.23 -16.26 -3.15
N PRO A 8 -15.48 -16.11 -4.26
CA PRO A 8 -15.13 -17.22 -5.16
C PRO A 8 -14.36 -18.35 -4.45
N ALA A 9 -14.52 -19.60 -4.91
CA ALA A 9 -13.76 -20.75 -4.39
C ALA A 9 -12.24 -20.56 -4.46
N GLY A 10 -11.75 -19.88 -5.49
CA GLY A 10 -10.32 -19.54 -5.65
C GLY A 10 -9.88 -18.25 -4.98
N PHE A 11 -10.70 -17.68 -4.09
CA PHE A 11 -10.38 -16.45 -3.38
C PHE A 11 -9.19 -16.63 -2.44
N ARG A 12 -8.20 -15.73 -2.53
CA ARG A 12 -6.95 -15.84 -1.77
C ARG A 12 -7.01 -15.00 -0.50
N TRP A 13 -6.80 -15.65 0.63
CA TRP A 13 -6.73 -15.03 1.94
C TRP A 13 -5.31 -14.71 2.32
N GLY A 14 -5.05 -13.47 2.73
CA GLY A 14 -3.72 -13.00 3.07
C GLY A 14 -3.67 -12.03 4.23
N VAL A 15 -2.44 -11.67 4.57
CA VAL A 15 -2.08 -10.56 5.45
C VAL A 15 -0.98 -9.73 4.78
N SER A 16 -0.85 -8.47 5.20
CA SER A 16 0.17 -7.55 4.69
C SER A 16 1.08 -7.03 5.80
N THR A 17 2.32 -6.73 5.43
CA THR A 17 3.29 -5.94 6.21
C THR A 17 4.18 -5.11 5.28
N ALA A 18 4.96 -4.18 5.85
CA ALA A 18 5.99 -3.44 5.11
C ALA A 18 7.35 -3.55 5.83
N ALA A 19 8.42 -3.60 5.05
CA ALA A 19 9.78 -3.87 5.53
C ALA A 19 10.19 -2.94 6.68
N TYR A 20 10.12 -1.62 6.47
CA TYR A 20 10.54 -0.67 7.50
C TYR A 20 9.69 -0.77 8.78
N GLN A 21 8.42 -1.15 8.64
CA GLN A 21 7.49 -1.24 9.77
C GLN A 21 7.68 -2.50 10.63
N VAL A 22 8.26 -3.58 10.09
CA VAL A 22 8.36 -4.86 10.82
C VAL A 22 9.77 -5.42 10.95
N GLU A 23 10.67 -5.19 9.98
CA GLU A 23 11.95 -5.91 9.92
C GLU A 23 12.89 -5.57 11.07
N GLY A 24 13.11 -4.29 11.34
CA GLY A 24 14.22 -3.86 12.19
C GLY A 24 15.58 -4.12 11.56
N ALA A 25 16.59 -4.44 12.38
CA ALA A 25 17.95 -4.78 11.93
C ALA A 25 18.54 -3.77 10.92
N VAL A 26 18.31 -2.47 11.14
CA VAL A 26 18.65 -1.41 10.18
C VAL A 26 20.15 -1.24 9.92
N ASP A 27 21.00 -1.69 10.83
CA ASP A 27 22.46 -1.58 10.74
C ASP A 27 23.13 -2.95 10.44
N GLN A 28 22.35 -3.99 10.06
CA GLN A 28 22.88 -5.34 9.89
C GLN A 28 23.04 -5.73 8.41
N ASP A 29 23.98 -6.63 8.16
CA ASP A 29 24.22 -7.31 6.89
C ASP A 29 24.38 -6.34 5.69
N GLY A 30 24.97 -5.17 5.95
CA GLY A 30 25.29 -4.20 4.91
C GLY A 30 24.08 -3.41 4.38
N ARG A 31 22.94 -3.41 5.08
CA ARG A 31 21.81 -2.53 4.75
C ARG A 31 22.24 -1.06 4.81
N GLY A 32 21.89 -0.29 3.79
CA GLY A 32 22.08 1.17 3.75
C GLY A 32 20.94 1.92 4.46
N PRO A 33 21.14 3.21 4.81
CA PRO A 33 20.09 4.03 5.38
C PRO A 33 18.98 4.32 4.34
N SER A 34 17.73 4.29 4.80
CA SER A 34 16.57 4.77 4.05
C SER A 34 16.20 6.20 4.47
N ILE A 35 15.33 6.83 3.69
CA ILE A 35 14.75 8.13 4.05
C ILE A 35 14.00 8.09 5.38
N TRP A 36 13.43 6.95 5.78
CA TRP A 36 12.76 6.79 7.06
C TRP A 36 13.75 6.72 8.23
N ASP A 37 14.92 6.09 8.06
CA ASP A 37 15.97 6.12 9.08
C ASP A 37 16.36 7.57 9.40
N THR A 38 16.62 8.38 8.36
CA THR A 38 17.00 9.79 8.51
C THR A 38 15.83 10.65 9.03
N PHE A 39 14.60 10.38 8.59
CA PHE A 39 13.41 11.14 9.01
C PHE A 39 13.13 10.95 10.50
N CYS A 40 13.24 9.74 11.02
CA CYS A 40 13.03 9.44 12.45
C CYS A 40 14.05 10.12 13.36
N GLU A 41 15.21 10.54 12.85
CA GLU A 41 16.22 11.28 13.63
C GLU A 41 15.85 12.76 13.82
N ARG A 42 14.85 13.28 13.07
CA ARG A 42 14.40 14.68 13.18
C ARG A 42 13.52 14.84 14.42
N PRO A 43 13.84 15.77 15.34
CA PRO A 43 13.01 16.00 16.52
C PRO A 43 11.55 16.33 16.16
N GLY A 44 10.61 15.57 16.73
CA GLY A 44 9.17 15.77 16.53
C GLY A 44 8.60 15.29 15.19
N ALA A 45 9.41 14.65 14.33
CA ALA A 45 8.95 14.10 13.06
C ALA A 45 8.11 12.82 13.26
N VAL A 46 8.44 12.04 14.27
CA VAL A 46 7.71 10.84 14.66
C VAL A 46 7.28 10.97 16.11
N LYS A 47 6.07 10.57 16.40
CA LYS A 47 5.49 10.57 17.75
C LYS A 47 6.39 9.79 18.71
N ASP A 48 6.55 10.33 19.92
CA ASP A 48 7.40 9.78 20.99
C ASP A 48 8.88 9.58 20.63
N GLY A 49 9.32 10.07 19.45
CA GLY A 49 10.66 9.86 18.92
C GLY A 49 10.94 8.41 18.50
N ASP A 50 9.90 7.67 18.20
CA ASP A 50 9.99 6.28 17.77
C ASP A 50 10.69 6.11 16.41
N SER A 51 11.15 4.90 16.13
CA SER A 51 11.78 4.55 14.85
C SER A 51 11.59 3.08 14.51
N GLY A 52 11.74 2.73 13.23
CA GLY A 52 11.73 1.34 12.76
C GLY A 52 13.02 0.55 13.04
N ARG A 53 13.96 1.07 13.85
CA ARG A 53 15.28 0.44 14.06
C ARG A 53 15.22 -0.99 14.59
N THR A 54 14.27 -1.27 15.48
CA THR A 54 13.97 -2.61 15.99
C THR A 54 12.67 -3.13 15.41
N ALA A 55 11.68 -2.25 15.27
CA ALA A 55 10.34 -2.58 14.80
C ALA A 55 9.76 -3.83 15.50
N CYS A 56 9.43 -4.85 14.73
CA CYS A 56 8.98 -6.15 15.25
C CYS A 56 10.08 -7.21 15.22
N ASP A 57 11.33 -6.83 14.92
CA ASP A 57 12.44 -7.76 14.77
C ASP A 57 12.16 -8.95 13.82
N HIS A 58 11.31 -8.69 12.81
CA HIS A 58 10.92 -9.71 11.81
C HIS A 58 12.16 -10.28 11.08
N TYR A 59 13.21 -9.46 10.91
CA TYR A 59 14.46 -9.90 10.29
C TYR A 59 15.05 -11.15 10.94
N HIS A 60 14.92 -11.29 12.26
CA HIS A 60 15.39 -12.47 12.99
C HIS A 60 14.26 -13.47 13.30
N ARG A 61 13.02 -12.99 13.42
CA ARG A 61 11.87 -13.77 13.90
C ARG A 61 10.88 -14.19 12.81
N TRP A 62 11.24 -14.03 11.54
CA TRP A 62 10.39 -14.45 10.43
C TRP A 62 9.89 -15.92 10.53
N PRO A 63 10.64 -16.91 11.11
CA PRO A 63 10.10 -18.26 11.25
C PRO A 63 8.91 -18.35 12.23
N GLU A 64 8.93 -17.54 13.31
CA GLU A 64 7.80 -17.43 14.24
C GLU A 64 6.60 -16.80 13.55
N ASP A 65 6.84 -15.74 12.77
CA ASP A 65 5.78 -15.03 12.05
C ASP A 65 5.17 -15.91 10.95
N ILE A 66 5.97 -16.71 10.23
CA ILE A 66 5.44 -17.73 9.28
C ILE A 66 4.62 -18.80 10.01
N ALA A 67 5.02 -19.22 11.21
CA ALA A 67 4.24 -20.18 11.97
C ALA A 67 2.83 -19.64 12.31
N LEU A 68 2.72 -18.35 12.66
CA LEU A 68 1.44 -17.67 12.87
C LEU A 68 0.61 -17.60 11.58
N MET A 69 1.25 -17.27 10.45
CA MET A 69 0.56 -17.24 9.14
C MET A 69 0.03 -18.64 8.75
N ARG A 70 0.79 -19.68 9.02
CA ARG A 70 0.35 -21.07 8.80
C ARG A 70 -0.80 -21.45 9.72
N GLU A 71 -0.80 -21.00 10.99
CA GLU A 71 -1.92 -21.21 11.93
C GLU A 71 -3.19 -20.51 11.44
N LEU A 72 -3.08 -19.28 10.87
CA LEU A 72 -4.19 -18.60 10.21
C LEU A 72 -4.74 -19.36 8.99
N GLY A 73 -3.93 -20.22 8.38
CA GLY A 73 -4.27 -20.90 7.15
C GLY A 73 -4.27 -19.97 5.93
N LEU A 74 -3.30 -19.08 5.81
CA LEU A 74 -3.23 -18.13 4.71
C LEU A 74 -2.85 -18.78 3.38
N ASP A 75 -3.32 -18.19 2.27
CA ASP A 75 -2.92 -18.53 0.89
C ASP A 75 -1.75 -17.64 0.41
N THR A 76 -1.66 -16.41 0.94
CA THR A 76 -0.66 -15.45 0.49
C THR A 76 -0.17 -14.56 1.64
N TYR A 77 1.09 -14.17 1.56
CA TYR A 77 1.66 -13.13 2.40
C TYR A 77 2.20 -12.02 1.52
N ARG A 78 1.63 -10.80 1.70
CA ARG A 78 2.14 -9.60 1.07
C ARG A 78 3.13 -8.92 2.01
N PHE A 79 4.35 -8.70 1.53
CA PHE A 79 5.42 -8.03 2.27
C PHE A 79 6.22 -7.13 1.34
N SER A 80 6.92 -6.13 1.85
CA SER A 80 7.80 -5.35 0.99
C SER A 80 9.26 -5.79 1.14
N LEU A 81 10.04 -5.53 0.09
CA LEU A 81 11.49 -5.66 0.13
C LEU A 81 12.08 -4.28 0.48
N ALA A 82 12.96 -4.20 1.47
CA ALA A 82 13.72 -3.00 1.73
C ALA A 82 14.75 -2.79 0.61
N TRP A 83 14.54 -1.78 -0.25
CA TRP A 83 15.49 -1.47 -1.33
C TRP A 83 16.92 -1.29 -0.79
N THR A 84 17.04 -0.61 0.36
CA THR A 84 18.32 -0.40 1.04
C THR A 84 19.00 -1.67 1.54
N ARG A 85 18.26 -2.77 1.71
CA ARG A 85 18.82 -4.07 2.09
C ARG A 85 19.34 -4.81 0.87
N VAL A 86 18.63 -4.71 -0.25
CA VAL A 86 19.00 -5.34 -1.53
C VAL A 86 20.09 -4.55 -2.24
N GLN A 87 20.00 -3.22 -2.24
CA GLN A 87 20.93 -2.31 -2.92
C GLN A 87 21.16 -1.07 -2.04
N PRO A 88 22.14 -1.09 -1.13
CA PRO A 88 22.29 -0.15 -0.02
C PRO A 88 22.30 1.34 -0.38
N THR A 89 22.80 1.68 -1.55
CA THR A 89 22.85 3.08 -2.06
C THR A 89 21.86 3.33 -3.20
N GLY A 90 20.99 2.35 -3.50
CA GLY A 90 20.08 2.44 -4.64
C GLY A 90 20.74 2.27 -6.02
N ARG A 91 22.01 1.89 -6.07
CA ARG A 91 22.80 1.68 -7.30
C ARG A 91 23.93 0.68 -7.11
N GLY A 92 24.50 0.22 -8.22
CA GLY A 92 25.58 -0.76 -8.21
C GLY A 92 25.09 -2.19 -7.97
N PRO A 93 26.00 -3.11 -7.59
CA PRO A 93 25.65 -4.51 -7.41
C PRO A 93 24.69 -4.72 -6.23
N ALA A 94 23.96 -5.83 -6.29
CA ALA A 94 23.14 -6.26 -5.17
C ALA A 94 24.00 -6.59 -3.94
N ASN A 95 23.45 -6.37 -2.75
CA ASN A 95 23.99 -6.86 -1.49
C ASN A 95 23.56 -8.33 -1.30
N PRO A 96 24.49 -9.29 -1.36
CA PRO A 96 24.13 -10.71 -1.28
C PRO A 96 23.44 -11.07 0.04
N ALA A 97 23.91 -10.53 1.18
CA ALA A 97 23.33 -10.83 2.49
C ALA A 97 21.87 -10.36 2.61
N GLY A 98 21.55 -9.19 2.01
CA GLY A 98 20.18 -8.70 1.95
C GLY A 98 19.26 -9.59 1.09
N LEU A 99 19.74 -10.06 -0.06
CA LEU A 99 19.00 -11.00 -0.90
C LEU A 99 18.86 -12.37 -0.23
N ASP A 100 19.87 -12.87 0.47
CA ASP A 100 19.82 -14.14 1.20
C ASP A 100 18.75 -14.12 2.31
N PHE A 101 18.48 -12.97 2.93
CA PHE A 101 17.37 -12.83 3.87
C PHE A 101 16.03 -13.07 3.18
N TYR A 102 15.77 -12.38 2.08
CA TYR A 102 14.50 -12.54 1.35
C TYR A 102 14.36 -13.91 0.70
N GLU A 103 15.45 -14.53 0.28
CA GLU A 103 15.44 -15.89 -0.22
C GLU A 103 14.98 -16.87 0.87
N ARG A 104 15.54 -16.79 2.08
CA ARG A 104 15.11 -17.63 3.21
C ARG A 104 13.64 -17.38 3.59
N LEU A 105 13.19 -16.12 3.56
CA LEU A 105 11.79 -15.78 3.81
C LEU A 105 10.86 -16.41 2.78
N VAL A 106 11.18 -16.26 1.48
CA VAL A 106 10.42 -16.83 0.37
C VAL A 106 10.36 -18.37 0.47
N ASP A 107 11.49 -19.02 0.71
CA ASP A 107 11.56 -20.47 0.85
C ASP A 107 10.71 -20.96 2.05
N GLY A 108 10.82 -20.28 3.19
CA GLY A 108 10.01 -20.60 4.37
C GLY A 108 8.51 -20.42 4.15
N LEU A 109 8.09 -19.41 3.38
CA LEU A 109 6.69 -19.21 3.00
C LEU A 109 6.20 -20.36 2.12
N LEU A 110 6.97 -20.75 1.10
CA LEU A 110 6.62 -21.85 0.19
C LEU A 110 6.56 -23.20 0.92
N GLU A 111 7.50 -23.45 1.85
CA GLU A 111 7.47 -24.64 2.72
C GLU A 111 6.21 -24.67 3.61
N ALA A 112 5.70 -23.50 3.99
CA ALA A 112 4.44 -23.36 4.73
C ALA A 112 3.19 -23.42 3.84
N GLY A 113 3.34 -23.53 2.50
CA GLY A 113 2.24 -23.52 1.53
C GLY A 113 1.66 -22.11 1.28
N ILE A 114 2.41 -21.06 1.59
CA ILE A 114 1.97 -19.66 1.46
C ILE A 114 2.66 -19.03 0.25
N THR A 115 1.87 -18.47 -0.67
CA THR A 115 2.39 -17.77 -1.85
C THR A 115 2.98 -16.40 -1.46
N PRO A 116 4.26 -16.14 -1.76
CA PRO A 116 4.86 -14.81 -1.55
C PRO A 116 4.32 -13.80 -2.55
N LEU A 117 3.95 -12.60 -2.08
CA LEU A 117 3.54 -11.46 -2.89
C LEU A 117 4.37 -10.23 -2.48
N PRO A 118 5.61 -10.10 -2.97
CA PRO A 118 6.47 -8.98 -2.61
C PRO A 118 6.04 -7.68 -3.26
N THR A 119 6.15 -6.60 -2.49
CA THR A 119 6.08 -5.21 -2.92
C THR A 119 7.50 -4.67 -3.03
N LEU A 120 7.89 -4.16 -4.20
CA LEU A 120 9.25 -3.66 -4.43
C LEU A 120 9.54 -2.36 -3.70
N PHE A 121 8.55 -1.47 -3.58
CA PHE A 121 8.73 -0.18 -2.91
C PHE A 121 7.56 0.15 -1.99
N HIS A 122 7.87 0.27 -0.71
CA HIS A 122 6.92 0.69 0.32
C HIS A 122 7.53 1.81 1.18
N TRP A 123 7.89 2.91 0.49
CA TRP A 123 8.29 4.23 0.98
C TRP A 123 9.71 4.36 1.55
N ASP A 124 10.48 3.29 1.60
CA ASP A 124 11.83 3.24 2.19
C ASP A 124 12.94 3.45 1.13
N LEU A 125 12.84 4.57 0.40
CA LEU A 125 13.84 4.95 -0.61
C LEU A 125 15.25 5.02 0.02
N PRO A 126 16.30 4.51 -0.65
CA PRO A 126 17.68 4.73 -0.20
C PRO A 126 17.99 6.22 -0.01
N GLN A 127 18.51 6.60 1.15
CA GLN A 127 18.84 7.99 1.44
C GLN A 127 19.79 8.59 0.39
N ALA A 128 20.73 7.81 -0.12
CA ALA A 128 21.66 8.26 -1.14
C ALA A 128 20.96 8.67 -2.46
N LEU A 129 19.82 8.08 -2.80
CA LEU A 129 19.00 8.54 -3.94
C LEU A 129 18.25 9.83 -3.60
N GLU A 130 17.73 9.95 -2.37
CA GLU A 130 17.06 11.18 -1.93
C GLU A 130 18.00 12.37 -1.87
N ASP A 131 19.26 12.17 -1.49
CA ASP A 131 20.30 13.21 -1.47
C ASP A 131 20.57 13.79 -2.87
N GLU A 132 20.25 13.01 -3.93
CA GLU A 132 20.33 13.44 -5.32
C GLU A 132 18.97 13.89 -5.90
N GLY A 133 17.95 14.06 -5.07
CA GLY A 133 16.62 14.55 -5.45
C GLY A 133 15.50 13.51 -5.38
N GLY A 134 15.80 12.26 -5.07
CA GLY A 134 14.80 11.21 -4.86
C GLY A 134 13.85 11.05 -6.05
N TRP A 135 12.56 10.88 -5.77
CA TRP A 135 11.56 10.76 -6.83
C TRP A 135 11.30 12.05 -7.62
N LEU A 136 11.82 13.21 -7.19
CA LEU A 136 11.80 14.42 -8.03
C LEU A 136 12.79 14.32 -9.18
N HIS A 137 13.79 13.45 -9.07
CA HIS A 137 14.78 13.21 -10.11
C HIS A 137 14.42 11.98 -10.94
N ARG A 138 14.31 12.16 -12.25
CA ARG A 138 13.89 11.10 -13.21
C ARG A 138 14.74 9.83 -13.15
N ASP A 139 16.05 9.95 -12.86
CA ASP A 139 16.96 8.80 -12.81
C ASP A 139 16.53 7.78 -11.75
N THR A 140 15.83 8.20 -10.68
CA THR A 140 15.29 7.29 -9.66
C THR A 140 14.35 6.24 -10.26
N ALA A 141 13.57 6.60 -11.30
CA ALA A 141 12.73 5.64 -12.00
C ALA A 141 13.55 4.53 -12.68
N HIS A 142 14.70 4.88 -13.28
CA HIS A 142 15.61 3.90 -13.88
C HIS A 142 16.32 3.05 -12.83
N ARG A 143 16.76 3.66 -11.71
CA ARG A 143 17.35 2.91 -10.58
C ARG A 143 16.36 1.93 -9.96
N PHE A 144 15.09 2.31 -9.89
CA PHE A 144 14.04 1.42 -9.42
C PHE A 144 13.87 0.20 -10.31
N ALA A 145 13.91 0.37 -11.63
CA ALA A 145 13.87 -0.75 -12.56
C ALA A 145 15.10 -1.67 -12.43
N GLU A 146 16.31 -1.10 -12.27
CA GLU A 146 17.54 -1.88 -12.01
C GLU A 146 17.40 -2.71 -10.71
N TYR A 147 16.86 -2.12 -9.65
CA TYR A 147 16.59 -2.82 -8.39
C TYR A 147 15.55 -3.95 -8.57
N ALA A 148 14.46 -3.69 -9.31
CA ALA A 148 13.46 -4.70 -9.62
C ALA A 148 14.07 -5.92 -10.34
N VAL A 149 15.02 -5.69 -11.27
CA VAL A 149 15.77 -6.74 -11.95
C VAL A 149 16.60 -7.56 -10.97
N LEU A 150 17.35 -6.91 -10.06
CA LEU A 150 18.15 -7.61 -9.06
C LEU A 150 17.30 -8.52 -8.15
N ALA A 151 16.15 -8.03 -7.72
CA ALA A 151 15.22 -8.81 -6.91
C ALA A 151 14.61 -9.98 -7.71
N ALA A 152 14.16 -9.72 -8.93
CA ALA A 152 13.53 -10.74 -9.78
C ALA A 152 14.52 -11.81 -10.26
N ASP A 153 15.77 -11.47 -10.53
CA ASP A 153 16.80 -12.44 -10.93
C ASP A 153 17.15 -13.42 -9.79
N ARG A 154 17.00 -13.00 -8.52
CA ARG A 154 17.27 -13.86 -7.36
C ARG A 154 16.04 -14.67 -6.92
N LEU A 155 14.86 -14.07 -6.92
CA LEU A 155 13.66 -14.62 -6.30
C LEU A 155 12.58 -15.05 -7.30
N GLY A 156 12.70 -14.60 -8.56
CA GLY A 156 11.64 -14.67 -9.53
C GLY A 156 11.21 -16.09 -9.90
N ASP A 157 12.08 -17.09 -9.80
CA ASP A 157 11.75 -18.49 -10.05
C ASP A 157 10.68 -19.06 -9.08
N ARG A 158 10.56 -18.44 -7.89
CA ARG A 158 9.67 -18.83 -6.78
C ARG A 158 8.55 -17.82 -6.52
N VAL A 159 8.63 -16.62 -7.09
CA VAL A 159 7.68 -15.52 -6.89
C VAL A 159 6.89 -15.29 -8.17
N PRO A 160 5.60 -15.69 -8.23
CA PRO A 160 4.81 -15.59 -9.46
C PRO A 160 4.35 -14.18 -9.80
N ALA A 161 4.06 -13.36 -8.79
CA ALA A 161 3.49 -12.02 -8.94
C ALA A 161 4.21 -10.99 -8.08
N TRP A 162 4.32 -9.75 -8.56
CA TRP A 162 5.05 -8.66 -7.95
C TRP A 162 4.21 -7.38 -7.90
N ILE A 163 4.18 -6.72 -6.75
CA ILE A 163 3.66 -5.36 -6.63
C ILE A 163 4.85 -4.41 -6.77
N THR A 164 4.78 -3.48 -7.70
CA THR A 164 5.87 -2.53 -7.92
C THR A 164 5.92 -1.45 -6.84
N LEU A 165 4.84 -0.71 -6.67
CA LEU A 165 4.73 0.41 -5.73
C LEU A 165 3.57 0.20 -4.77
N ASN A 166 3.75 0.62 -3.53
CA ASN A 166 2.67 0.82 -2.58
C ASN A 166 2.32 2.29 -2.46
N GLU A 167 1.05 2.61 -2.70
CA GLU A 167 0.44 3.92 -2.45
C GLU A 167 1.30 5.11 -2.90
N PRO A 168 1.62 5.22 -4.19
CA PRO A 168 2.45 6.31 -4.68
C PRO A 168 1.85 7.69 -4.38
N PHE A 169 0.50 7.79 -4.25
CA PHE A 169 -0.18 9.00 -3.78
C PHE A 169 0.28 9.39 -2.38
N VAL A 170 0.23 8.46 -1.42
CA VAL A 170 0.59 8.75 -0.02
C VAL A 170 2.05 9.16 0.07
N HIS A 171 2.94 8.44 -0.61
CA HIS A 171 4.36 8.79 -0.63
C HIS A 171 4.62 10.18 -1.24
N MET A 172 3.97 10.52 -2.35
CA MET A 172 4.10 11.83 -2.99
C MET A 172 3.51 12.94 -2.12
N VAL A 173 2.27 12.77 -1.62
CA VAL A 173 1.58 13.82 -0.87
C VAL A 173 2.19 14.00 0.51
N TYR A 174 2.32 12.94 1.30
CA TYR A 174 2.79 13.09 2.69
C TYR A 174 4.30 13.25 2.78
N GLY A 175 5.06 12.64 1.87
CA GLY A 175 6.51 12.74 1.86
C GLY A 175 7.05 13.98 1.18
N TYR A 176 6.56 14.29 -0.02
CA TYR A 176 7.10 15.39 -0.84
C TYR A 176 6.25 16.65 -0.79
N ALA A 177 4.91 16.57 -0.82
CA ALA A 177 4.06 17.76 -0.86
C ALA A 177 3.87 18.39 0.53
N LEU A 178 3.49 17.60 1.54
CA LEU A 178 3.19 18.10 2.89
C LEU A 178 4.38 17.96 3.85
N GLY A 179 5.30 17.04 3.61
CA GLY A 179 6.48 16.83 4.44
C GLY A 179 6.23 16.21 5.82
N ILE A 180 5.08 15.60 6.03
CA ILE A 180 4.70 14.94 7.30
C ILE A 180 5.16 13.47 7.38
N HIS A 181 5.63 12.91 6.27
CA HIS A 181 6.32 11.62 6.18
C HIS A 181 7.71 11.83 5.56
N ALA A 182 8.55 10.78 5.60
CA ALA A 182 9.82 10.78 4.88
C ALA A 182 9.59 10.95 3.36
N PRO A 183 10.43 11.75 2.68
CA PRO A 183 11.67 12.40 3.11
C PRO A 183 11.47 13.73 3.84
N GLY A 184 10.25 14.19 4.08
CA GLY A 184 9.96 15.41 4.81
C GLY A 184 10.18 16.69 3.98
N ARG A 185 9.82 16.65 2.70
CA ARG A 185 9.77 17.82 1.83
C ARG A 185 8.43 18.54 2.05
N ALA A 186 8.33 19.80 1.75
CA ALA A 186 7.10 20.59 1.87
C ALA A 186 6.93 21.44 0.61
N LEU A 187 6.74 20.77 -0.52
CA LEU A 187 6.81 21.35 -1.87
C LEU A 187 5.43 21.65 -2.46
N MET A 188 4.34 21.26 -1.79
CA MET A 188 2.98 21.36 -2.31
C MET A 188 2.89 20.78 -3.74
N LEU A 189 2.37 21.54 -4.71
CA LEU A 189 2.19 21.07 -6.08
C LEU A 189 3.50 20.84 -6.85
N ASP A 190 4.61 21.43 -6.41
CA ASP A 190 5.94 21.15 -6.98
C ASP A 190 6.41 19.70 -6.71
N ALA A 191 5.67 18.93 -5.91
CA ALA A 191 5.87 17.50 -5.71
C ALA A 191 5.33 16.62 -6.88
N LEU A 192 4.51 17.14 -7.77
CA LEU A 192 3.88 16.36 -8.87
C LEU A 192 4.87 15.62 -9.79
N PRO A 193 6.10 16.11 -10.06
CA PRO A 193 7.11 15.32 -10.75
C PRO A 193 7.40 13.98 -10.08
N ALA A 194 7.32 13.89 -8.74
CA ALA A 194 7.51 12.62 -8.03
C ALA A 194 6.40 11.60 -8.35
N ALA A 195 5.15 12.04 -8.55
CA ALA A 195 4.07 11.16 -8.99
C ALA A 195 4.39 10.54 -10.37
N HIS A 196 4.81 11.39 -11.32
CA HIS A 196 5.17 10.92 -12.66
C HIS A 196 6.35 9.96 -12.65
N HIS A 197 7.43 10.29 -11.93
CA HIS A 197 8.62 9.45 -11.90
C HIS A 197 8.39 8.12 -11.16
N GLN A 198 7.50 8.06 -10.16
CA GLN A 198 7.07 6.80 -9.57
C GLN A 198 6.33 5.94 -10.60
N LEU A 199 5.37 6.49 -11.34
CA LEU A 199 4.65 5.77 -12.39
C LEU A 199 5.57 5.35 -13.54
N LEU A 200 6.53 6.19 -13.93
CA LEU A 200 7.56 5.82 -14.91
C LEU A 200 8.41 4.65 -14.39
N GLY A 201 8.81 4.69 -13.12
CA GLY A 201 9.51 3.59 -12.45
C GLY A 201 8.71 2.30 -12.47
N HIS A 202 7.39 2.39 -12.19
CA HIS A 202 6.47 1.26 -12.35
C HIS A 202 6.52 0.70 -13.76
N GLY A 203 6.35 1.53 -14.80
CA GLY A 203 6.33 1.07 -16.19
C GLY A 203 7.65 0.39 -16.62
N LEU A 204 8.79 0.97 -16.23
CA LEU A 204 10.11 0.39 -16.49
C LEU A 204 10.29 -0.96 -15.76
N ALA A 205 9.98 -1.02 -14.47
CA ALA A 205 10.07 -2.25 -13.68
C ALA A 205 9.09 -3.33 -14.19
N ALA A 206 7.88 -2.95 -14.56
CA ALA A 206 6.88 -3.86 -15.10
C ALA A 206 7.33 -4.50 -16.42
N ALA A 207 7.95 -3.73 -17.32
CA ALA A 207 8.52 -4.27 -18.55
C ALA A 207 9.59 -5.34 -18.27
N GLU A 208 10.47 -5.09 -17.30
CA GLU A 208 11.53 -6.03 -16.90
C GLU A 208 10.96 -7.30 -16.22
N LEU A 209 9.97 -7.16 -15.34
CA LEU A 209 9.32 -8.29 -14.69
C LEU A 209 8.56 -9.17 -15.68
N ARG A 210 7.82 -8.54 -16.62
CA ARG A 210 7.09 -9.27 -17.68
C ARG A 210 8.01 -9.99 -18.64
N SER A 211 9.16 -9.42 -18.98
CA SER A 211 10.18 -10.10 -19.82
C SER A 211 10.68 -11.40 -19.17
N ARG A 212 10.54 -11.51 -17.84
CA ARG A 212 10.87 -12.69 -17.03
C ARG A 212 9.66 -13.60 -16.76
N GLY A 213 8.50 -13.31 -17.38
CA GLY A 213 7.28 -14.10 -17.23
C GLY A 213 6.60 -13.93 -15.85
N ARG A 214 6.77 -12.77 -15.19
CA ARG A 214 6.16 -12.48 -13.89
C ARG A 214 4.89 -11.64 -14.04
N GLU A 215 3.89 -11.92 -13.23
CA GLU A 215 2.70 -11.07 -13.12
C GLU A 215 3.04 -9.78 -12.38
N VAL A 216 2.44 -8.67 -12.82
CA VAL A 216 2.72 -7.33 -12.29
C VAL A 216 1.45 -6.67 -11.79
N LEU A 217 1.52 -6.19 -10.56
CA LEU A 217 0.51 -5.39 -9.89
C LEU A 217 1.12 -4.04 -9.46
N ILE A 218 0.24 -3.10 -9.16
CA ILE A 218 0.52 -1.89 -8.36
C ILE A 218 -0.54 -1.80 -7.27
N ALA A 219 -0.20 -1.34 -6.07
CA ALA A 219 -1.16 -1.14 -5.00
C ALA A 219 -1.41 0.35 -4.78
N ASN A 220 -2.63 0.79 -5.03
CA ASN A 220 -3.03 2.18 -4.85
C ASN A 220 -3.93 2.35 -3.62
N ASN A 221 -3.66 3.39 -2.83
CA ASN A 221 -4.62 3.89 -1.84
C ASN A 221 -5.74 4.59 -2.61
N LEU A 222 -6.95 4.09 -2.50
CA LEU A 222 -8.10 4.62 -3.23
C LEU A 222 -9.25 4.89 -2.26
N THR A 223 -9.95 6.00 -2.49
CA THR A 223 -11.05 6.44 -1.64
C THR A 223 -12.27 6.82 -2.48
N PRO A 224 -13.49 6.42 -2.08
CA PRO A 224 -14.70 7.04 -2.61
C PRO A 224 -14.72 8.52 -2.21
N VAL A 225 -14.77 9.41 -3.19
CA VAL A 225 -14.84 10.84 -2.95
C VAL A 225 -16.29 11.28 -2.96
N ARG A 226 -16.78 11.81 -1.84
CA ARG A 226 -18.15 12.24 -1.66
C ARG A 226 -18.21 13.76 -1.53
N PRO A 227 -18.96 14.48 -2.38
CA PRO A 227 -19.16 15.91 -2.19
C PRO A 227 -19.92 16.20 -0.89
N ALA A 228 -19.62 17.32 -0.25
CA ALA A 228 -20.26 17.72 1.01
C ALA A 228 -21.76 18.02 0.82
N SER A 229 -22.14 18.51 -0.38
CA SER A 229 -23.52 18.76 -0.77
C SER A 229 -23.71 18.62 -2.30
N ALA A 230 -24.92 18.87 -2.78
CA ALA A 230 -25.23 18.96 -4.21
C ALA A 230 -24.89 20.34 -4.81
N ASP A 231 -24.27 21.25 -4.06
CA ASP A 231 -23.81 22.53 -4.57
C ASP A 231 -22.77 22.31 -5.69
N PRO A 232 -22.87 22.98 -6.85
CA PRO A 232 -21.88 22.88 -7.91
C PRO A 232 -20.43 23.11 -7.47
N ALA A 233 -20.21 23.96 -6.47
CA ALA A 233 -18.87 24.22 -5.93
C ALA A 233 -18.32 23.01 -5.18
N ASP A 234 -19.15 22.31 -4.36
CA ASP A 234 -18.75 21.08 -3.66
C ASP A 234 -18.52 19.93 -4.64
N LEU A 235 -19.34 19.83 -5.69
CA LEU A 235 -19.16 18.83 -6.76
C LEU A 235 -17.84 19.04 -7.50
N ALA A 236 -17.51 20.29 -7.85
CA ALA A 236 -16.24 20.64 -8.52
C ALA A 236 -15.03 20.36 -7.62
N ALA A 237 -15.12 20.70 -6.32
CA ALA A 237 -14.06 20.42 -5.35
C ALA A 237 -13.83 18.90 -5.18
N ALA A 238 -14.91 18.10 -5.13
CA ALA A 238 -14.83 16.65 -5.04
C ALA A 238 -14.20 16.03 -6.31
N ASP A 239 -14.55 16.52 -7.52
CA ASP A 239 -13.92 16.07 -8.76
C ASP A 239 -12.44 16.41 -8.82
N ALA A 240 -12.06 17.62 -8.37
CA ALA A 240 -10.66 18.01 -8.25
C ALA A 240 -9.89 17.09 -7.30
N TYR A 241 -10.44 16.79 -6.11
CA TYR A 241 -9.81 15.87 -5.16
C TYR A 241 -9.67 14.44 -5.73
N ASP A 242 -10.72 13.92 -6.38
CA ASP A 242 -10.68 12.61 -7.04
C ASP A 242 -9.63 12.58 -8.17
N ALA A 243 -9.47 13.68 -8.90
CA ALA A 243 -8.42 13.81 -9.91
C ALA A 243 -7.02 13.68 -9.30
N LEU A 244 -6.76 14.32 -8.17
CA LEU A 244 -5.46 14.29 -7.51
C LEU A 244 -5.23 12.95 -6.77
N HIS A 245 -6.20 12.47 -5.98
CA HIS A 245 -6.04 11.31 -5.12
C HIS A 245 -6.09 10.00 -5.92
N ASN A 246 -7.16 9.79 -6.67
CA ASN A 246 -7.41 8.53 -7.34
C ASN A 246 -6.87 8.53 -8.79
N ARG A 247 -7.32 9.50 -9.61
CA ARG A 247 -7.12 9.44 -11.05
C ARG A 247 -5.68 9.75 -11.48
N LEU A 248 -4.93 10.56 -10.75
CA LEU A 248 -3.52 10.85 -11.03
C LEU A 248 -2.68 9.57 -11.11
N PHE A 249 -3.05 8.54 -10.34
CA PHE A 249 -2.32 7.27 -10.26
C PHE A 249 -3.04 6.09 -10.92
N THR A 250 -4.28 6.26 -11.38
CA THR A 250 -5.01 5.18 -12.08
C THR A 250 -5.19 5.45 -13.56
N ASP A 251 -5.51 6.69 -13.97
CA ASP A 251 -5.70 7.03 -15.39
C ASP A 251 -4.46 6.77 -16.25
N PRO A 252 -3.22 7.14 -15.84
CA PRO A 252 -2.03 6.84 -16.61
C PRO A 252 -1.79 5.35 -16.83
N LEU A 253 -2.10 4.53 -15.84
CA LEU A 253 -1.96 3.07 -15.89
C LEU A 253 -2.97 2.42 -16.82
N LEU A 254 -4.24 2.84 -16.72
CA LEU A 254 -5.37 2.17 -17.35
C LEU A 254 -5.85 2.84 -18.64
N LEU A 255 -5.60 4.15 -18.79
CA LEU A 255 -6.06 4.96 -19.94
C LEU A 255 -4.91 5.60 -20.72
N GLY A 256 -3.66 5.55 -20.23
CA GLY A 256 -2.49 6.15 -20.88
C GLY A 256 -2.51 7.69 -20.91
N ARG A 257 -3.21 8.33 -20.01
CA ARG A 257 -3.31 9.80 -19.90
C ARG A 257 -3.48 10.25 -18.46
N TYR A 258 -3.04 11.46 -18.14
CA TYR A 258 -3.34 12.10 -16.87
C TYR A 258 -4.77 12.66 -16.84
N PRO A 259 -5.40 12.76 -15.66
CA PRO A 259 -6.65 13.51 -15.50
C PRO A 259 -6.42 15.01 -15.71
N ASP A 260 -7.52 15.75 -15.86
CA ASP A 260 -7.46 17.22 -15.87
C ASP A 260 -7.12 17.73 -14.46
N LEU A 261 -5.99 18.43 -14.35
CA LEU A 261 -5.53 19.09 -13.13
C LEU A 261 -5.56 20.62 -13.23
N SER A 262 -6.32 21.17 -14.19
CA SER A 262 -6.45 22.61 -14.39
C SER A 262 -6.99 23.34 -13.16
N ALA A 263 -7.80 22.68 -12.33
CA ALA A 263 -8.25 23.22 -11.04
C ALA A 263 -7.10 23.58 -10.08
N TYR A 264 -5.93 22.97 -10.28
CA TYR A 264 -4.69 23.23 -9.55
C TYR A 264 -3.74 24.18 -10.31
N GLY A 265 -4.13 24.68 -11.48
CA GLY A 265 -3.24 25.43 -12.35
C GLY A 265 -2.14 24.59 -13.00
N VAL A 266 -2.28 23.29 -13.03
CA VAL A 266 -1.25 22.33 -13.51
C VAL A 266 -1.63 21.83 -14.90
N GLY A 267 -0.68 21.90 -15.84
CA GLY A 267 -0.80 21.34 -17.16
C GLY A 267 -0.56 19.82 -17.21
N PRO A 268 -0.88 19.15 -18.34
CA PRO A 268 -0.75 17.70 -18.50
C PRO A 268 0.70 17.21 -18.49
N ASP A 269 1.67 18.11 -18.57
CA ASP A 269 3.10 17.83 -18.50
C ASP A 269 3.66 17.73 -17.06
N LEU A 270 2.80 17.96 -16.04
CA LEU A 270 3.15 17.91 -14.62
C LEU A 270 4.45 18.66 -14.32
N HIS A 271 4.47 19.95 -14.64
CA HIS A 271 5.65 20.84 -14.48
C HIS A 271 6.88 20.38 -15.32
N GLY A 272 6.63 19.83 -16.53
CA GLY A 272 7.69 19.40 -17.45
C GLY A 272 8.31 18.05 -17.12
N ALA A 273 7.72 17.29 -16.19
CA ALA A 273 8.21 15.96 -15.84
C ALA A 273 7.90 14.91 -16.92
N VAL A 274 6.75 15.04 -17.57
CA VAL A 274 6.28 14.11 -18.60
C VAL A 274 7.02 14.33 -19.92
N ARG A 275 7.58 13.28 -20.48
CA ARG A 275 8.27 13.29 -21.78
C ARG A 275 7.53 12.41 -22.79
N ASP A 276 7.84 12.64 -24.07
CA ASP A 276 7.30 11.83 -25.16
C ASP A 276 7.60 10.34 -24.93
N GLY A 277 6.56 9.51 -25.03
CA GLY A 277 6.62 8.07 -24.84
C GLY A 277 6.42 7.57 -23.41
N ASP A 278 6.52 8.42 -22.38
CA ASP A 278 6.39 7.99 -20.97
C ASP A 278 5.03 7.36 -20.68
N LEU A 279 3.95 8.03 -21.06
CA LEU A 279 2.60 7.52 -20.83
C LEU A 279 2.31 6.24 -21.60
N ALA A 280 2.86 6.12 -22.79
CA ALA A 280 2.79 4.88 -23.56
C ALA A 280 3.50 3.74 -22.84
N LEU A 281 4.68 3.98 -22.25
CA LEU A 281 5.42 2.98 -21.49
C LEU A 281 4.66 2.59 -20.21
N ILE A 282 4.10 3.56 -19.48
CA ILE A 282 3.35 3.33 -18.24
C ILE A 282 2.12 2.46 -18.52
N SER A 283 1.32 2.77 -19.55
CA SER A 283 0.11 2.02 -19.88
C SER A 283 0.38 0.71 -20.62
N TRP A 284 1.43 0.68 -21.49
CA TRP A 284 1.77 -0.51 -22.28
C TRP A 284 2.27 -1.67 -21.42
N ALA A 285 2.94 -1.38 -20.31
CA ALA A 285 3.36 -2.41 -19.38
C ALA A 285 2.19 -3.31 -18.94
N GLY A 286 0.98 -2.74 -18.88
CA GLY A 286 -0.25 -3.44 -18.47
C GLY A 286 -0.21 -3.89 -17.01
N LEU A 287 -1.34 -4.25 -16.48
CA LEU A 287 -1.48 -4.80 -15.14
C LEU A 287 -2.15 -6.17 -15.20
N ASP A 288 -1.61 -7.16 -14.50
CA ASP A 288 -2.26 -8.46 -14.30
C ASP A 288 -3.27 -8.40 -13.15
N GLY A 289 -3.14 -7.38 -12.31
CA GLY A 289 -4.08 -7.05 -11.23
C GLY A 289 -3.87 -5.64 -10.69
N LEU A 290 -4.92 -5.05 -10.14
CA LEU A 290 -4.86 -3.81 -9.38
C LEU A 290 -4.98 -4.13 -7.90
N GLY A 291 -3.96 -3.76 -7.12
CA GLY A 291 -4.02 -3.74 -5.66
C GLY A 291 -4.82 -2.52 -5.19
N VAL A 292 -5.80 -2.75 -4.34
CA VAL A 292 -6.61 -1.70 -3.73
C VAL A 292 -6.36 -1.71 -2.23
N ASN A 293 -5.83 -0.60 -1.73
CA ASN A 293 -5.78 -0.31 -0.30
C ASN A 293 -6.98 0.59 0.01
N TYR A 294 -7.87 0.14 0.89
CA TYR A 294 -9.06 0.86 1.30
C TYR A 294 -9.18 0.93 2.81
N TYR A 295 -9.42 2.13 3.33
CA TYR A 295 -9.64 2.35 4.76
C TYR A 295 -10.94 3.08 5.05
N ASN A 296 -11.22 4.18 4.32
CA ASN A 296 -12.41 5.01 4.50
C ASN A 296 -12.70 5.85 3.25
N PRO A 297 -13.93 6.36 3.07
CA PRO A 297 -14.23 7.40 2.09
C PRO A 297 -13.72 8.75 2.55
N THR A 298 -13.59 9.69 1.61
CA THR A 298 -13.26 11.09 1.87
C THR A 298 -14.45 11.97 1.48
N ARG A 299 -14.87 12.88 2.37
CA ARG A 299 -15.91 13.86 2.09
C ARG A 299 -15.28 15.22 1.82
N ILE A 300 -15.65 15.85 0.71
CA ILE A 300 -15.00 17.06 0.20
C ILE A 300 -16.03 18.18 0.01
N ALA A 301 -15.66 19.37 0.49
CA ALA A 301 -16.38 20.62 0.29
C ALA A 301 -15.56 21.61 -0.55
N ALA A 302 -16.21 22.60 -1.10
CA ALA A 302 -15.54 23.77 -1.63
C ALA A 302 -14.81 24.52 -0.49
N PRO A 303 -13.63 25.09 -0.76
CA PRO A 303 -12.94 25.88 0.24
C PRO A 303 -13.73 27.15 0.59
N THR A 304 -13.67 27.57 1.84
CA THR A 304 -14.38 28.76 2.33
C THR A 304 -13.53 30.03 2.25
N ASP A 305 -12.21 29.88 2.07
CA ASP A 305 -11.29 31.02 1.94
C ASP A 305 -11.43 31.67 0.56
N SER A 306 -11.19 32.98 0.52
CA SER A 306 -11.27 33.76 -0.73
C SER A 306 -10.09 33.54 -1.68
N ASP A 307 -8.96 33.03 -1.16
CA ASP A 307 -7.74 32.69 -1.90
C ASP A 307 -7.17 31.36 -1.35
N PRO A 308 -7.82 30.23 -1.65
CA PRO A 308 -7.45 28.95 -1.09
C PRO A 308 -6.20 28.39 -1.79
N LEU A 309 -5.30 27.78 -0.99
CA LEU A 309 -4.12 27.07 -1.52
C LEU A 309 -4.50 25.83 -2.35
N LEU A 310 -5.60 25.18 -2.00
CA LEU A 310 -6.15 24.00 -2.69
C LEU A 310 -7.60 24.24 -3.10
N PRO A 311 -8.06 23.69 -4.24
CA PRO A 311 -9.43 23.88 -4.74
C PRO A 311 -10.48 23.09 -3.94
N PHE A 312 -10.15 22.55 -2.78
CA PHE A 312 -11.00 21.73 -1.93
C PHE A 312 -10.67 21.89 -0.44
N ALA A 313 -11.61 21.49 0.40
CA ALA A 313 -11.43 21.28 1.83
C ALA A 313 -12.03 19.94 2.23
N GLU A 314 -11.39 19.22 3.15
CA GLU A 314 -11.98 18.01 3.72
C GLU A 314 -13.12 18.37 4.68
N ALA A 315 -14.20 17.60 4.61
CA ALA A 315 -15.36 17.73 5.48
C ALA A 315 -15.53 16.47 6.33
N PRO A 316 -16.00 16.58 7.58
CA PRO A 316 -16.17 15.41 8.45
C PRO A 316 -17.28 14.47 7.92
N ILE A 317 -17.08 13.16 8.11
CA ILE A 317 -18.10 12.14 7.92
C ILE A 317 -18.71 11.87 9.29
N GLU A 318 -19.90 12.40 9.51
CA GLU A 318 -20.60 12.30 10.80
C GLU A 318 -21.53 11.08 10.85
N GLY A 319 -21.91 10.67 12.08
CA GLY A 319 -22.90 9.62 12.31
C GLY A 319 -22.41 8.20 12.08
N VAL A 320 -21.09 7.99 11.93
CA VAL A 320 -20.47 6.67 11.81
C VAL A 320 -19.46 6.43 12.94
N PRO A 321 -19.17 5.18 13.28
CA PRO A 321 -18.07 4.86 14.21
C PRO A 321 -16.71 5.31 13.62
N HIS A 322 -15.75 5.53 14.51
CA HIS A 322 -14.37 5.86 14.12
C HIS A 322 -13.40 4.84 14.73
N THR A 323 -12.30 4.58 14.02
CA THR A 323 -11.19 3.76 14.50
C THR A 323 -10.42 4.49 15.61
N HIS A 324 -9.48 3.82 16.26
CA HIS A 324 -8.56 4.49 17.22
C HIS A 324 -7.72 5.59 16.54
N PHE A 325 -7.43 5.44 15.26
CA PHE A 325 -6.76 6.45 14.44
C PHE A 325 -7.66 7.68 14.14
N GLY A 326 -8.95 7.60 14.44
CA GLY A 326 -9.93 8.64 14.11
C GLY A 326 -10.53 8.53 12.71
N TRP A 327 -10.26 7.47 11.96
CA TRP A 327 -10.83 7.27 10.63
C TRP A 327 -12.27 6.76 10.70
N PRO A 328 -13.19 7.29 9.87
CA PRO A 328 -14.58 6.84 9.84
C PRO A 328 -14.69 5.39 9.32
N VAL A 329 -15.49 4.59 9.98
CA VAL A 329 -15.75 3.20 9.59
C VAL A 329 -16.97 3.15 8.68
N VAL A 330 -16.73 2.99 7.37
CA VAL A 330 -17.75 3.03 6.32
C VAL A 330 -17.55 1.86 5.35
N PRO A 331 -17.98 0.65 5.73
CA PRO A 331 -17.73 -0.56 4.92
C PRO A 331 -18.30 -0.49 3.49
N GLU A 332 -19.50 0.09 3.32
CA GLU A 332 -20.14 0.26 2.01
C GLU A 332 -19.33 1.11 1.03
N GLY A 333 -18.43 1.95 1.53
CA GLY A 333 -17.48 2.69 0.69
C GLY A 333 -16.57 1.79 -0.13
N LEU A 334 -16.22 0.60 0.37
CA LEU A 334 -15.46 -0.37 -0.42
C LEU A 334 -16.26 -0.86 -1.64
N THR A 335 -17.54 -1.18 -1.46
CA THR A 335 -18.43 -1.54 -2.59
C THR A 335 -18.56 -0.39 -3.58
N GLU A 336 -18.82 0.83 -3.08
CA GLU A 336 -18.92 2.06 -3.87
C GLU A 336 -17.67 2.29 -4.72
N LEU A 337 -16.49 2.22 -4.10
CA LEU A 337 -15.21 2.38 -4.77
C LEU A 337 -15.04 1.39 -5.94
N LEU A 338 -15.24 0.10 -5.69
CA LEU A 338 -15.03 -0.93 -6.70
C LEU A 338 -16.02 -0.81 -7.87
N LEU A 339 -17.27 -0.43 -7.59
CA LEU A 339 -18.26 -0.15 -8.64
C LEU A 339 -17.87 1.08 -9.47
N THR A 340 -17.40 2.15 -8.82
CA THR A 340 -16.91 3.37 -9.50
C THR A 340 -15.71 3.07 -10.39
N LEU A 341 -14.75 2.24 -9.94
CA LEU A 341 -13.62 1.82 -10.77
C LEU A 341 -14.08 1.07 -12.02
N ARG A 342 -15.03 0.15 -11.87
CA ARG A 342 -15.59 -0.58 -13.02
C ARG A 342 -16.34 0.35 -13.99
N GLU A 343 -17.14 1.27 -13.48
CA GLU A 343 -17.85 2.25 -14.29
C GLU A 343 -16.88 3.13 -15.09
N ARG A 344 -15.82 3.59 -14.44
CA ARG A 344 -14.82 4.50 -15.04
C ARG A 344 -13.93 3.81 -16.06
N TYR A 345 -13.43 2.61 -15.75
CA TYR A 345 -12.40 1.95 -16.56
C TYR A 345 -12.93 0.80 -17.43
N GLY A 346 -14.12 0.28 -17.17
CA GLY A 346 -14.75 -0.76 -17.98
C GLY A 346 -13.83 -1.96 -18.19
N ALA A 347 -13.56 -2.30 -19.46
CA ALA A 347 -12.71 -3.41 -19.85
C ALA A 347 -11.21 -3.18 -19.57
N ALA A 348 -10.79 -1.96 -19.28
CA ALA A 348 -9.41 -1.67 -18.89
C ALA A 348 -9.11 -1.96 -17.41
N LEU A 349 -10.16 -2.18 -16.59
CA LEU A 349 -9.97 -2.54 -15.18
C LEU A 349 -9.50 -4.00 -15.08
N PRO A 350 -8.28 -4.25 -14.57
CA PRO A 350 -7.80 -5.61 -14.35
C PRO A 350 -8.49 -6.24 -13.13
N PRO A 351 -8.27 -7.54 -12.87
CA PRO A 351 -8.70 -8.17 -11.63
C PRO A 351 -8.22 -7.41 -10.40
N ILE A 352 -9.04 -7.39 -9.35
CA ILE A 352 -8.78 -6.67 -8.10
C ILE A 352 -8.24 -7.63 -7.03
N THR A 353 -7.23 -7.18 -6.30
CA THR A 353 -6.88 -7.74 -4.99
C THR A 353 -6.96 -6.60 -3.97
N VAL A 354 -7.73 -6.76 -2.90
CA VAL A 354 -7.64 -5.85 -1.77
C VAL A 354 -6.33 -6.15 -1.07
N THR A 355 -5.34 -5.27 -1.27
CA THR A 355 -3.97 -5.45 -0.79
C THR A 355 -3.76 -4.91 0.61
N GLU A 356 -4.65 -4.01 1.06
CA GLU A 356 -4.73 -3.56 2.45
C GLU A 356 -6.16 -3.16 2.80
N ASN A 357 -6.63 -3.64 3.93
CA ASN A 357 -7.82 -3.16 4.64
C ASN A 357 -7.72 -3.57 6.11
N GLY A 358 -7.97 -2.66 7.02
CA GLY A 358 -7.83 -2.89 8.46
C GLY A 358 -8.10 -1.64 9.27
N CYS A 359 -8.04 -1.75 10.58
CA CYS A 359 -8.23 -0.63 11.50
C CYS A 359 -7.30 -0.72 12.70
N SER A 360 -6.94 0.43 13.24
CA SER A 360 -6.27 0.48 14.53
C SER A 360 -7.31 0.34 15.66
N THR A 361 -6.89 -0.31 16.73
CA THR A 361 -7.65 -0.48 17.96
C THR A 361 -6.76 -0.20 19.18
N ASP A 362 -7.33 -0.19 20.36
CA ASP A 362 -6.55 -0.17 21.60
C ASP A 362 -5.59 -1.36 21.69
N ALA A 363 -4.57 -1.25 22.53
CA ALA A 363 -3.56 -2.27 22.74
C ALA A 363 -4.06 -3.52 23.51
N THR A 364 -5.34 -3.83 23.45
CA THR A 364 -5.96 -4.98 24.13
C THR A 364 -5.91 -6.24 23.26
N LEU A 365 -5.86 -7.41 23.90
CA LEU A 365 -5.95 -8.69 23.20
C LEU A 365 -7.38 -9.02 22.74
N ASP A 366 -8.39 -8.51 23.45
CA ASP A 366 -9.79 -8.53 23.03
C ASP A 366 -10.04 -7.32 22.11
N ASP A 367 -9.82 -7.52 20.83
CA ASP A 367 -10.00 -6.51 19.79
C ASP A 367 -11.29 -6.74 18.96
N THR A 368 -12.39 -7.01 19.67
CA THR A 368 -13.73 -7.17 19.08
C THR A 368 -14.11 -6.07 18.07
N PRO A 369 -13.75 -4.77 18.26
CA PRO A 369 -14.00 -3.74 17.24
C PRO A 369 -13.33 -4.05 15.88
N ARG A 370 -12.12 -4.63 15.87
CA ARG A 370 -11.45 -5.07 14.65
C ARG A 370 -12.18 -6.21 13.97
N THR A 371 -12.63 -7.19 14.75
CA THR A 371 -13.46 -8.30 14.22
C THR A 371 -14.69 -7.77 13.51
N HIS A 372 -15.39 -6.79 14.11
CA HIS A 372 -16.54 -6.17 13.50
C HIS A 372 -16.19 -5.39 12.22
N TYR A 373 -15.09 -4.62 12.26
CA TYR A 373 -14.59 -3.90 11.09
C TYR A 373 -14.31 -4.85 9.92
N LEU A 374 -13.53 -5.91 10.15
CA LEU A 374 -13.19 -6.88 9.12
C LEU A 374 -14.44 -7.60 8.56
N ALA A 375 -15.35 -8.02 9.44
CA ALA A 375 -16.59 -8.68 9.04
C ALA A 375 -17.43 -7.81 8.10
N THR A 376 -17.66 -6.55 8.46
CA THR A 376 -18.49 -5.64 7.67
C THR A 376 -17.84 -5.22 6.35
N HIS A 377 -16.50 -5.09 6.30
CA HIS A 377 -15.77 -4.79 5.05
C HIS A 377 -15.72 -6.00 4.12
N LEU A 378 -15.60 -7.21 4.64
CA LEU A 378 -15.70 -8.43 3.84
C LEU A 378 -17.12 -8.63 3.28
N ASP A 379 -18.17 -8.24 4.02
CA ASP A 379 -19.54 -8.18 3.50
C ASP A 379 -19.67 -7.19 2.34
N ALA A 380 -19.04 -6.03 2.47
CA ALA A 380 -19.02 -5.03 1.41
C ALA A 380 -18.28 -5.55 0.16
N LEU A 381 -17.17 -6.27 0.36
CA LEU A 381 -16.41 -6.90 -0.72
C LEU A 381 -17.22 -7.98 -1.42
N ALA A 382 -17.92 -8.83 -0.67
CA ALA A 382 -18.81 -9.87 -1.22
C ALA A 382 -19.92 -9.25 -2.07
N ARG A 383 -20.51 -8.13 -1.63
CA ARG A 383 -21.51 -7.39 -2.45
C ARG A 383 -20.91 -6.88 -3.77
N ALA A 384 -19.69 -6.36 -3.77
CA ALA A 384 -19.00 -5.94 -4.99
C ALA A 384 -18.74 -7.13 -5.93
N THR A 385 -18.33 -8.26 -5.38
CA THR A 385 -18.11 -9.51 -6.14
C THR A 385 -19.41 -10.02 -6.75
N ALA A 386 -20.49 -10.07 -5.98
CA ALA A 386 -21.83 -10.45 -6.47
C ALA A 386 -22.34 -9.49 -7.57
N ALA A 387 -21.93 -8.22 -7.53
CA ALA A 387 -22.21 -7.25 -8.59
C ALA A 387 -21.32 -7.42 -9.84
N GLY A 388 -20.42 -8.42 -9.87
CA GLY A 388 -19.61 -8.81 -11.03
C GLY A 388 -18.23 -8.14 -11.09
N ILE A 389 -17.69 -7.64 -9.98
CA ILE A 389 -16.27 -7.25 -9.88
C ILE A 389 -15.42 -8.52 -9.74
N ASP A 390 -14.37 -8.65 -10.56
CA ASP A 390 -13.39 -9.74 -10.45
C ASP A 390 -12.45 -9.48 -9.27
N VAL A 391 -12.87 -9.90 -8.07
CA VAL A 391 -12.05 -9.79 -6.85
C VAL A 391 -11.40 -11.14 -6.56
N ARG A 392 -10.07 -11.17 -6.55
CA ARG A 392 -9.29 -12.43 -6.43
C ARG A 392 -8.71 -12.70 -5.07
N GLY A 393 -8.63 -11.70 -4.20
CA GLY A 393 -8.05 -11.89 -2.87
C GLY A 393 -8.20 -10.68 -1.97
N TYR A 394 -7.85 -10.91 -0.70
CA TYR A 394 -7.90 -9.92 0.36
C TYR A 394 -6.76 -10.14 1.34
N CYS A 395 -6.00 -9.09 1.60
CA CYS A 395 -4.97 -9.05 2.61
C CYS A 395 -5.38 -8.06 3.71
N THR A 396 -5.52 -8.53 4.95
CA THR A 396 -5.74 -7.60 6.06
C THR A 396 -4.47 -6.86 6.43
N TRP A 397 -4.58 -5.58 6.70
CA TRP A 397 -3.57 -4.75 7.32
C TRP A 397 -3.80 -4.70 8.83
N SER A 398 -2.93 -5.34 9.66
CA SER A 398 -1.73 -6.07 9.29
C SER A 398 -1.60 -7.35 10.12
N LEU A 399 -0.58 -8.19 9.81
CA LEU A 399 -0.30 -9.38 10.62
C LEU A 399 0.07 -8.99 12.06
N LEU A 400 1.04 -8.08 12.22
CA LEU A 400 1.64 -7.68 13.49
C LEU A 400 1.26 -6.23 13.83
N ASP A 401 1.10 -5.90 15.13
CA ASP A 401 1.29 -4.52 15.55
C ASP A 401 2.69 -4.08 15.17
N ASN A 402 2.84 -2.90 14.58
CA ASN A 402 4.10 -2.50 13.96
C ASN A 402 4.37 -0.99 14.12
N PHE A 403 5.44 -0.50 13.50
CA PHE A 403 5.78 0.91 13.42
C PHE A 403 4.86 1.62 12.42
N GLU A 404 3.91 2.44 12.91
CA GLU A 404 2.93 3.15 12.08
C GLU A 404 3.42 4.53 11.68
N TRP A 405 4.53 4.57 10.95
CA TRP A 405 5.11 5.75 10.32
C TRP A 405 5.27 6.94 11.29
N ALA A 406 4.70 8.11 10.99
CA ALA A 406 4.78 9.30 11.87
C ALA A 406 4.08 9.12 13.22
N GLU A 407 3.17 8.15 13.35
CA GLU A 407 2.51 7.78 14.61
C GLU A 407 3.34 6.86 15.52
N GLY A 408 4.49 6.41 15.06
CA GLY A 408 5.35 5.50 15.83
C GLY A 408 4.63 4.20 16.20
N TYR A 409 4.68 3.81 17.46
CA TYR A 409 4.01 2.58 17.93
C TYR A 409 2.66 2.82 18.60
N SER A 410 2.08 4.01 18.47
CA SER A 410 0.81 4.36 19.12
C SER A 410 -0.42 3.73 18.48
N GLN A 411 -0.34 3.34 17.19
CA GLN A 411 -1.44 2.74 16.44
C GLN A 411 -1.26 1.22 16.30
N ARG A 412 -2.31 0.46 16.62
CA ARG A 412 -2.26 -1.01 16.68
C ARG A 412 -3.17 -1.64 15.63
N PHE A 413 -2.57 -2.02 14.47
CA PHE A 413 -3.31 -2.62 13.35
C PHE A 413 -3.23 -4.16 13.30
N GLY A 414 -2.30 -4.77 14.05
CA GLY A 414 -2.01 -6.20 13.96
C GLY A 414 -3.15 -7.11 14.41
N LEU A 415 -3.30 -8.26 13.74
CA LEU A 415 -4.02 -9.41 14.27
C LEU A 415 -3.27 -10.02 15.46
N VAL A 416 -1.97 -9.78 15.53
CA VAL A 416 -1.06 -10.24 16.57
C VAL A 416 -0.53 -9.03 17.32
N HIS A 417 -0.69 -9.03 18.63
CA HIS A 417 -0.07 -8.07 19.51
C HIS A 417 1.45 -8.32 19.58
N VAL A 418 2.24 -7.25 19.46
CA VAL A 418 3.69 -7.26 19.68
C VAL A 418 4.01 -6.42 20.91
N ASP A 419 4.63 -7.03 21.89
CA ASP A 419 5.29 -6.33 22.98
C ASP A 419 6.65 -5.85 22.47
N PHE A 420 6.78 -4.57 22.16
CA PHE A 420 7.99 -4.02 21.55
C PHE A 420 9.24 -4.04 22.46
N ALA A 421 9.07 -4.22 23.76
CA ALA A 421 10.22 -4.36 24.69
C ALA A 421 10.80 -5.78 24.69
N THR A 422 9.94 -6.79 24.59
CA THR A 422 10.33 -8.21 24.65
C THR A 422 10.27 -8.91 23.30
N GLN A 423 9.64 -8.27 22.32
CA GLN A 423 9.36 -8.83 21.00
C GLN A 423 8.44 -10.07 21.04
N GLN A 424 7.69 -10.27 22.13
CA GLN A 424 6.73 -11.36 22.24
C GLN A 424 5.52 -11.13 21.33
N ARG A 425 5.12 -12.17 20.58
CA ARG A 425 3.93 -12.21 19.75
C ARG A 425 2.79 -12.88 20.52
N THR A 426 1.62 -12.22 20.58
CA THR A 426 0.41 -12.77 21.21
C THR A 426 -0.77 -12.59 20.26
N PRO A 427 -1.35 -13.66 19.69
CA PRO A 427 -2.55 -13.58 18.88
C PRO A 427 -3.70 -12.88 19.63
N LYS A 428 -4.39 -11.96 18.93
CA LYS A 428 -5.58 -11.26 19.45
C LYS A 428 -6.85 -12.05 19.12
N ALA A 429 -7.99 -11.60 19.64
CA ALA A 429 -9.30 -12.23 19.36
C ALA A 429 -9.60 -12.24 17.84
N SER A 430 -9.25 -11.16 17.12
CA SER A 430 -9.41 -11.06 15.67
C SER A 430 -8.58 -12.08 14.89
N PHE A 431 -7.43 -12.52 15.41
CA PHE A 431 -6.64 -13.59 14.80
C PHE A 431 -7.43 -14.90 14.76
N GLY A 432 -7.99 -15.32 15.90
CA GLY A 432 -8.82 -16.52 15.98
C GLY A 432 -10.04 -16.44 15.07
N TRP A 433 -10.71 -15.30 15.06
CA TRP A 433 -11.86 -15.06 14.19
C TRP A 433 -11.49 -15.14 12.68
N TYR A 434 -10.35 -14.56 12.26
CA TYR A 434 -9.92 -14.57 10.86
C TYR A 434 -9.52 -15.97 10.42
N ARG A 435 -8.82 -16.74 11.27
CA ARG A 435 -8.52 -18.16 11.05
C ARG A 435 -9.79 -18.98 10.82
N ASP A 436 -10.79 -18.80 11.71
CA ASP A 436 -12.04 -19.55 11.66
C ASP A 436 -12.87 -19.19 10.41
N LEU A 437 -12.81 -17.90 9.99
CA LEU A 437 -13.40 -17.43 8.74
C LEU A 437 -12.78 -18.13 7.52
N ILE A 438 -11.45 -18.15 7.42
CA ILE A 438 -10.72 -18.82 6.31
C ILE A 438 -11.07 -20.31 6.26
N SER A 439 -11.05 -20.97 7.41
CA SER A 439 -11.40 -22.39 7.53
C SER A 439 -12.82 -22.69 7.05
N ALA A 440 -13.78 -21.85 7.45
CA ALA A 440 -15.18 -21.99 7.05
C ALA A 440 -15.39 -21.74 5.54
N HIS A 441 -14.69 -20.73 4.96
CA HIS A 441 -14.74 -20.47 3.52
C HIS A 441 -14.23 -21.70 2.74
N ARG A 442 -13.11 -22.28 3.13
CA ARG A 442 -12.57 -23.48 2.48
C ARG A 442 -13.49 -24.68 2.57
N ALA A 443 -14.08 -24.92 3.76
CA ALA A 443 -15.01 -26.02 3.96
C ALA A 443 -16.24 -25.93 3.03
N CYS A 444 -16.74 -24.73 2.75
CA CYS A 444 -17.86 -24.52 1.84
C CYS A 444 -17.55 -24.83 0.36
N HIS A 445 -16.27 -24.81 -0.03
CA HIS A 445 -15.85 -24.99 -1.43
C HIS A 445 -15.09 -26.32 -1.68
N SER A 446 -14.95 -27.15 -0.64
CA SER A 446 -14.29 -28.47 -0.73
C SER A 446 -15.25 -29.62 -0.96
N GLY A 447 -16.56 -29.36 -1.21
CA GLY A 447 -17.63 -30.33 -1.40
C GLY A 447 -17.90 -30.67 -2.86
#